data_4c42154c5699be0602b5c49b8825195b
#
_entry.id   4c42154c5699be0602b5c49b8825195b
#
_cell.length_a   1.000
_cell.length_b   1.000
_cell.length_c   1.000
_cell.angle_alpha   90.00
_cell.angle_beta   90.00
_cell.angle_gamma   90.00
#
_symmetry.space_group_name_H-M   'P 1'
#
loop_
_entity.id
_entity.type
_entity.pdbx_description
1 polymer ?
#
loop_
_entity_poly.entity_id
_entity_poly.type
_entity_poly.pdbx_seq_one_letter_code
_entity_poly.pdbx_strand_id
1 'polypeptide(L)'
;MKRNIFKTILLSACILQGGSALAQQEKAEPGKFSPTWESLSQYEVPEWFRNAKFGIWAHWGPQCQPEAGDWYGRGMYEEGGAAYKWHLEHYGHPSEFGFKDVINEWKAEKWNPERLVALFKKTGARYFFAMGNHHDNMDLWDSKYQPWNSVNMGPKKDILAGWEKAARKYGLYFGVSLHADHAWSWYEPSQRHDTKGPKKGIPYDGKLTKADGKGKWWEGYDPQDLDRKSVV
;
A
#
# COMPACT_ATOMS: atom_id res chain seq x y z
N MET A 1 -18.13 45.97 62.75
CA MET A 1 -18.13 46.05 61.27
C MET A 1 -17.40 44.84 60.72
N LYS A 2 -18.15 43.85 60.24
CA LYS A 2 -17.62 42.62 59.63
C LYS A 2 -17.95 42.68 58.14
N ARG A 3 -16.92 42.74 57.28
CA ARG A 3 -17.06 42.67 55.81
C ARG A 3 -16.93 41.25 55.39
N ASN A 4 -18.04 40.67 54.87
CA ASN A 4 -18.07 39.39 54.19
C ASN A 4 -17.57 39.58 52.76
N ILE A 5 -16.52 38.82 52.36
CA ILE A 5 -16.02 38.74 50.99
C ILE A 5 -16.57 37.46 50.41
N PHE A 6 -17.55 37.58 49.51
CA PHE A 6 -18.01 36.46 48.66
C PHE A 6 -16.96 36.20 47.58
N LYS A 7 -16.33 35.02 47.61
CA LYS A 7 -15.52 34.52 46.51
C LYS A 7 -16.44 33.82 45.51
N THR A 8 -16.62 34.45 44.38
CA THR A 8 -17.30 33.83 43.22
C THR A 8 -16.31 32.91 42.54
N ILE A 9 -16.57 31.60 42.55
CA ILE A 9 -15.84 30.60 41.81
C ILE A 9 -16.50 30.53 40.42
N LEU A 10 -15.81 31.02 39.38
CA LEU A 10 -16.18 30.79 37.97
C LEU A 10 -15.74 29.37 37.59
N LEU A 11 -16.71 28.50 37.39
CA LEU A 11 -16.51 27.20 36.82
C LEU A 11 -16.47 27.37 35.29
N SER A 12 -15.28 27.38 34.69
CA SER A 12 -15.14 27.31 33.22
C SER A 12 -15.42 25.88 32.76
N ALA A 13 -16.59 25.66 32.21
CA ALA A 13 -16.91 24.42 31.51
C ALA A 13 -16.20 24.44 30.15
N CYS A 14 -15.10 23.71 30.03
CA CYS A 14 -14.52 23.36 28.71
C CYS A 14 -15.45 22.37 28.02
N ILE A 15 -16.25 22.88 27.09
CA ILE A 15 -16.98 22.01 26.13
C ILE A 15 -15.95 21.48 25.15
N LEU A 16 -15.54 20.24 25.35
CA LEU A 16 -14.84 19.44 24.32
C LEU A 16 -15.82 19.21 23.17
N GLN A 17 -15.79 20.07 22.17
CA GLN A 17 -16.36 19.76 20.87
C GLN A 17 -15.49 18.69 20.21
N GLY A 18 -15.83 17.44 20.45
CA GLY A 18 -15.38 16.32 19.63
C GLY A 18 -15.94 16.49 18.22
N GLY A 19 -15.22 17.18 17.36
CA GLY A 19 -15.50 17.21 15.94
C GLY A 19 -15.28 15.80 15.38
N SER A 20 -16.36 15.03 15.25
CA SER A 20 -16.35 13.85 14.36
C SER A 20 -16.08 14.39 12.96
N ALA A 21 -14.85 14.26 12.50
CA ALA A 21 -14.55 14.39 11.08
C ALA A 21 -15.30 13.26 10.37
N LEU A 22 -16.53 13.54 9.96
CA LEU A 22 -17.21 12.72 8.98
C LEU A 22 -16.36 12.84 7.71
N ALA A 23 -15.62 11.80 7.39
CA ALA A 23 -14.99 11.66 6.09
C ALA A 23 -16.10 11.90 5.07
N GLN A 24 -15.99 12.97 4.30
CA GLN A 24 -16.90 13.24 3.19
C GLN A 24 -16.66 12.08 2.20
N GLN A 25 -17.58 11.13 2.20
CA GLN A 25 -17.62 10.09 1.19
C GLN A 25 -17.83 10.81 -0.14
N GLU A 26 -16.77 10.90 -0.94
CA GLU A 26 -16.91 11.36 -2.32
C GLU A 26 -17.95 10.46 -2.98
N LYS A 27 -19.04 11.07 -3.46
CA LYS A 27 -20.11 10.33 -4.10
C LYS A 27 -19.54 9.72 -5.39
N ALA A 28 -19.49 8.39 -5.43
CA ALA A 28 -19.04 7.70 -6.62
C ALA A 28 -19.90 8.14 -7.83
N GLU A 29 -19.23 8.45 -8.93
CA GLU A 29 -19.92 8.76 -10.20
C GLU A 29 -20.82 7.58 -10.59
N PRO A 30 -22.05 7.85 -11.08
CA PRO A 30 -22.97 6.80 -11.47
C PRO A 30 -22.34 5.93 -12.56
N GLY A 31 -22.04 4.67 -12.23
CA GLY A 31 -21.58 3.69 -13.20
C GLY A 31 -22.70 3.24 -14.13
N LYS A 32 -22.34 2.54 -15.22
CA LYS A 32 -23.30 1.93 -16.16
C LYS A 32 -24.22 0.92 -15.47
N PHE A 33 -23.77 0.30 -14.39
CA PHE A 33 -24.46 -0.75 -13.69
C PHE A 33 -24.81 -0.35 -12.25
N SER A 34 -25.98 -0.72 -11.79
CA SER A 34 -26.37 -0.63 -10.39
C SER A 34 -25.73 -1.79 -9.59
N PRO A 35 -25.56 -1.65 -8.25
CA PRO A 35 -24.96 -2.70 -7.42
C PRO A 35 -25.97 -3.83 -7.09
N THR A 36 -26.60 -4.38 -8.12
CA THR A 36 -27.52 -5.52 -8.03
C THR A 36 -27.12 -6.60 -9.03
N TRP A 37 -27.38 -7.85 -8.72
CA TRP A 37 -27.04 -8.97 -9.60
C TRP A 37 -27.77 -8.87 -10.95
N GLU A 38 -29.01 -8.40 -10.97
CA GLU A 38 -29.78 -8.20 -12.19
C GLU A 38 -29.10 -7.21 -13.15
N SER A 39 -28.54 -6.13 -12.59
CA SER A 39 -27.82 -5.15 -13.38
C SER A 39 -26.42 -5.64 -13.79
N LEU A 40 -25.68 -6.23 -12.86
CA LEU A 40 -24.32 -6.70 -13.11
C LEU A 40 -24.27 -7.87 -14.09
N SER A 41 -25.29 -8.75 -14.10
CA SER A 41 -25.39 -9.86 -15.06
C SER A 41 -25.61 -9.43 -16.51
N GLN A 42 -25.94 -8.15 -16.74
CA GLN A 42 -26.04 -7.58 -18.08
C GLN A 42 -24.68 -7.14 -18.66
N TYR A 43 -23.59 -7.34 -17.90
CA TYR A 43 -22.25 -7.03 -18.39
C TYR A 43 -21.84 -7.97 -19.50
N GLU A 44 -21.48 -7.39 -20.62
CA GLU A 44 -20.92 -8.11 -21.77
C GLU A 44 -19.42 -7.79 -21.89
N VAL A 45 -18.61 -8.83 -22.08
CA VAL A 45 -17.17 -8.66 -22.32
C VAL A 45 -16.97 -7.90 -23.63
N PRO A 46 -16.27 -6.78 -23.65
CA PRO A 46 -16.04 -5.98 -24.85
C PRO A 46 -15.40 -6.82 -25.98
N GLU A 47 -15.87 -6.58 -27.19
CA GLU A 47 -15.39 -7.30 -28.38
C GLU A 47 -13.86 -7.14 -28.57
N TRP A 48 -13.35 -5.92 -28.32
CA TRP A 48 -11.90 -5.68 -28.42
C TRP A 48 -11.10 -6.62 -27.51
N PHE A 49 -11.57 -6.91 -26.29
CA PHE A 49 -10.89 -7.80 -25.35
C PHE A 49 -10.95 -9.26 -25.83
N ARG A 50 -12.11 -9.70 -26.29
CA ARG A 50 -12.26 -11.03 -26.91
C ARG A 50 -11.34 -11.22 -28.11
N ASN A 51 -11.14 -10.19 -28.92
CA ASN A 51 -10.32 -10.21 -30.13
C ASN A 51 -8.82 -9.99 -29.85
N ALA A 52 -8.45 -9.38 -28.71
CA ALA A 52 -7.08 -9.11 -28.34
C ALA A 52 -6.25 -10.37 -28.11
N LYS A 53 -6.82 -11.41 -27.52
CA LYS A 53 -6.24 -12.75 -27.26
C LYS A 53 -5.03 -12.76 -26.34
N PHE A 54 -4.10 -11.80 -26.46
CA PHE A 54 -2.85 -11.78 -25.72
C PHE A 54 -2.58 -10.41 -25.08
N GLY A 55 -2.31 -10.44 -23.80
CA GLY A 55 -1.86 -9.30 -23.02
C GLY A 55 -0.78 -9.69 -22.02
N ILE A 56 -0.15 -8.70 -21.42
CA ILE A 56 0.89 -8.90 -20.42
C ILE A 56 0.49 -8.15 -19.15
N TRP A 57 0.82 -8.74 -18.03
CA TRP A 57 0.63 -8.16 -16.70
C TRP A 57 1.97 -7.99 -16.00
N ALA A 58 2.28 -6.78 -15.54
CA ALA A 58 3.40 -6.51 -14.66
C ALA A 58 2.94 -6.57 -13.21
N HIS A 59 3.15 -7.72 -12.58
CA HIS A 59 2.96 -7.92 -11.14
C HIS A 59 4.26 -7.56 -10.42
N TRP A 60 4.52 -6.26 -10.26
CA TRP A 60 5.81 -5.75 -9.84
C TRP A 60 5.65 -4.54 -8.93
N GLY A 61 6.33 -4.59 -7.78
CA GLY A 61 6.31 -3.60 -6.72
C GLY A 61 7.38 -3.90 -5.67
N PRO A 62 7.33 -3.31 -4.48
CA PRO A 62 8.35 -3.48 -3.44
C PRO A 62 8.51 -4.92 -2.95
N GLN A 63 7.48 -5.76 -3.05
CA GLN A 63 7.57 -7.18 -2.73
C GLN A 63 8.62 -7.93 -3.57
N CYS A 64 9.00 -7.38 -4.74
CA CYS A 64 10.02 -7.96 -5.61
C CYS A 64 11.45 -7.60 -5.20
N GLN A 65 11.65 -6.61 -4.31
CA GLN A 65 12.99 -6.15 -3.91
C GLN A 65 13.86 -7.27 -3.30
N PRO A 66 13.34 -8.13 -2.42
CA PRO A 66 14.11 -9.21 -1.83
C PRO A 66 14.35 -10.42 -2.74
N GLU A 67 13.69 -10.52 -3.89
CA GLU A 67 13.72 -11.67 -4.81
C GLU A 67 13.36 -13.02 -4.12
N ALA A 68 12.57 -12.98 -3.05
CA ALA A 68 12.28 -14.12 -2.17
C ALA A 68 10.79 -14.48 -2.08
N GLY A 69 10.05 -14.23 -3.13
CA GLY A 69 8.63 -14.61 -3.27
C GLY A 69 7.66 -13.44 -3.19
N ASP A 70 6.48 -13.67 -3.79
CA ASP A 70 5.47 -12.63 -3.97
C ASP A 70 4.85 -12.15 -2.65
N TRP A 71 4.61 -13.07 -1.71
CA TRP A 71 4.04 -12.76 -0.39
C TRP A 71 5.09 -12.45 0.67
N TYR A 72 6.25 -11.99 0.24
CA TYR A 72 7.37 -11.71 1.12
C TYR A 72 7.02 -10.75 2.26
N GLY A 73 6.30 -9.66 1.99
CA GLY A 73 5.93 -8.66 2.98
C GLY A 73 5.15 -9.20 4.19
N ARG A 74 4.45 -10.34 4.00
CA ARG A 74 3.83 -11.10 5.09
C ARG A 74 4.76 -12.17 5.64
N GLY A 75 5.32 -13.00 4.75
CA GLY A 75 6.09 -14.18 5.11
C GLY A 75 7.36 -13.89 5.90
N MET A 76 7.93 -12.68 5.75
CA MET A 76 9.10 -12.26 6.53
C MET A 76 8.81 -12.10 8.03
N TYR A 77 7.55 -12.04 8.44
CA TYR A 77 7.10 -11.99 9.83
C TYR A 77 6.59 -13.34 10.37
N GLU A 78 6.62 -14.39 9.56
CA GLU A 78 6.17 -15.72 9.96
C GLU A 78 7.36 -16.55 10.45
N GLU A 79 7.60 -16.53 11.78
CA GLU A 79 8.74 -17.19 12.44
C GLU A 79 8.98 -18.62 11.92
N GLY A 80 10.20 -18.91 11.45
CA GLY A 80 10.60 -20.20 10.94
C GLY A 80 10.21 -20.49 9.50
N GLY A 81 9.41 -19.64 8.86
CA GLY A 81 9.08 -19.72 7.43
C GLY A 81 10.28 -19.47 6.51
N ALA A 82 10.14 -19.76 5.22
CA ALA A 82 11.23 -19.57 4.26
C ALA A 82 11.60 -18.08 4.09
N ALA A 83 10.59 -17.21 3.92
CA ALA A 83 10.82 -15.77 3.79
C ALA A 83 11.39 -15.15 5.07
N TYR A 84 10.97 -15.63 6.26
CA TYR A 84 11.53 -15.19 7.53
C TYR A 84 13.03 -15.55 7.66
N LYS A 85 13.41 -16.79 7.30
CA LYS A 85 14.82 -17.22 7.31
C LYS A 85 15.67 -16.42 6.34
N TRP A 86 15.16 -16.22 5.13
CA TRP A 86 15.77 -15.36 4.12
C TRP A 86 15.99 -13.94 4.66
N HIS A 87 14.96 -13.39 5.31
CA HIS A 87 15.02 -12.05 5.87
C HIS A 87 16.08 -11.92 6.96
N LEU A 88 16.14 -12.88 7.90
CA LEU A 88 17.19 -12.90 8.93
C LEU A 88 18.60 -12.92 8.34
N GLU A 89 18.81 -13.66 7.26
CA GLU A 89 20.12 -13.80 6.62
C GLU A 89 20.56 -12.54 5.87
N HIS A 90 19.62 -11.84 5.21
CA HIS A 90 19.92 -10.75 4.27
C HIS A 90 19.69 -9.36 4.85
N TYR A 91 18.75 -9.21 5.77
CA TYR A 91 18.31 -7.92 6.30
C TYR A 91 18.36 -7.84 7.83
N GLY A 92 18.48 -8.96 8.52
CA GLY A 92 18.44 -9.02 9.97
C GLY A 92 17.03 -9.27 10.51
N HIS A 93 16.81 -8.95 11.78
CA HIS A 93 15.56 -9.28 12.46
C HIS A 93 14.44 -8.30 12.12
N PRO A 94 13.17 -8.77 11.94
CA PRO A 94 12.05 -7.89 11.59
C PRO A 94 11.68 -6.81 12.62
N SER A 95 12.26 -6.83 13.82
CA SER A 95 12.15 -5.72 14.78
C SER A 95 13.07 -4.55 14.47
N GLU A 96 14.11 -4.75 13.66
CA GLU A 96 15.15 -3.78 13.33
C GLU A 96 15.04 -3.30 11.89
N PHE A 97 14.70 -4.22 10.99
CA PHE A 97 14.49 -3.96 9.58
C PHE A 97 13.20 -4.65 9.14
N GLY A 98 12.14 -3.90 8.90
CA GLY A 98 10.84 -4.43 8.52
C GLY A 98 10.49 -4.20 7.06
N PHE A 99 9.27 -4.55 6.67
CA PHE A 99 8.88 -4.40 5.26
C PHE A 99 8.84 -2.94 4.80
N LYS A 100 8.55 -1.98 5.69
CA LYS A 100 8.69 -0.54 5.37
C LYS A 100 10.10 -0.18 4.88
N ASP A 101 11.13 -0.84 5.44
CA ASP A 101 12.53 -0.61 5.06
C ASP A 101 12.82 -1.24 3.69
N VAL A 102 12.24 -2.43 3.41
CA VAL A 102 12.26 -3.05 2.08
C VAL A 102 11.61 -2.14 1.04
N ILE A 103 10.46 -1.52 1.37
CA ILE A 103 9.83 -0.51 0.51
C ILE A 103 10.81 0.62 0.19
N ASN A 104 11.52 1.11 1.21
CA ASN A 104 12.47 2.20 0.99
C ASN A 104 13.68 1.78 0.14
N GLU A 105 14.11 0.54 0.20
CA GLU A 105 15.22 0.03 -0.62
C GLU A 105 14.83 -0.21 -2.08
N TRP A 106 13.55 -0.41 -2.36
CA TRP A 106 13.07 -0.59 -3.73
C TRP A 106 13.16 0.73 -4.51
N LYS A 107 14.26 0.96 -5.23
CA LYS A 107 14.54 2.22 -5.96
C LYS A 107 14.11 2.20 -7.43
N ALA A 108 13.85 1.04 -7.99
CA ALA A 108 13.46 0.88 -9.40
C ALA A 108 14.44 1.61 -10.38
N GLU A 109 15.75 1.52 -10.12
CA GLU A 109 16.79 2.25 -10.89
C GLU A 109 16.82 1.81 -12.35
N LYS A 110 16.65 0.51 -12.58
CA LYS A 110 16.70 -0.08 -13.93
C LYS A 110 15.36 -0.10 -14.64
N TRP A 111 14.31 0.41 -14.00
CA TRP A 111 12.98 0.43 -14.59
C TRP A 111 12.90 1.39 -15.76
N ASN A 112 12.59 0.85 -16.92
CA ASN A 112 12.37 1.60 -18.15
C ASN A 112 11.07 1.12 -18.80
N PRO A 113 9.94 1.77 -18.51
CA PRO A 113 8.64 1.36 -18.99
C PRO A 113 8.52 1.41 -20.50
N GLU A 114 9.13 2.40 -21.17
CA GLU A 114 9.08 2.52 -22.63
C GLU A 114 9.74 1.32 -23.31
N ARG A 115 10.95 0.94 -22.86
CA ARG A 115 11.67 -0.22 -23.40
C ARG A 115 10.89 -1.52 -23.20
N LEU A 116 10.32 -1.70 -22.00
CA LEU A 116 9.58 -2.92 -21.67
C LEU A 116 8.28 -3.00 -22.47
N VAL A 117 7.50 -1.93 -22.54
CA VAL A 117 6.24 -1.92 -23.29
C VAL A 117 6.46 -2.05 -24.79
N ALA A 118 7.55 -1.45 -25.32
CA ALA A 118 7.95 -1.69 -26.72
C ALA A 118 8.23 -3.16 -26.99
N LEU A 119 8.91 -3.85 -26.07
CA LEU A 119 9.12 -5.29 -26.15
C LEU A 119 7.80 -6.05 -26.09
N PHE A 120 6.90 -5.73 -25.18
CA PHE A 120 5.58 -6.34 -25.06
C PHE A 120 4.77 -6.19 -26.35
N LYS A 121 4.79 -5.00 -26.96
CA LYS A 121 4.17 -4.78 -28.27
C LYS A 121 4.79 -5.66 -29.36
N LYS A 122 6.12 -5.75 -29.38
CA LYS A 122 6.84 -6.58 -30.36
C LYS A 122 6.51 -8.07 -30.23
N THR A 123 6.22 -8.58 -29.02
CA THR A 123 5.79 -9.97 -28.79
C THR A 123 4.33 -10.23 -29.16
N GLY A 124 3.58 -9.21 -29.59
CA GLY A 124 2.20 -9.33 -30.04
C GLY A 124 1.15 -8.96 -28.99
N ALA A 125 1.56 -8.44 -27.83
CA ALA A 125 0.59 -7.99 -26.82
C ALA A 125 -0.33 -6.88 -27.36
N ARG A 126 -1.59 -6.95 -27.01
CA ARG A 126 -2.64 -5.99 -27.38
C ARG A 126 -3.09 -5.14 -26.20
N TYR A 127 -2.92 -5.65 -24.99
CA TYR A 127 -3.20 -4.94 -23.74
C TYR A 127 -2.11 -5.20 -22.71
N PHE A 128 -2.03 -4.31 -21.75
CA PHE A 128 -1.06 -4.37 -20.67
C PHE A 128 -1.75 -3.97 -19.36
N PHE A 129 -1.58 -4.76 -18.33
CA PHE A 129 -1.99 -4.44 -16.98
C PHE A 129 -0.77 -4.16 -16.12
N ALA A 130 -0.81 -3.06 -15.37
CA ALA A 130 0.14 -2.80 -14.30
C ALA A 130 -0.52 -3.01 -12.95
N MET A 131 0.25 -3.53 -11.99
CA MET A 131 -0.17 -3.53 -10.60
C MET A 131 -0.12 -2.10 -10.06
N GLY A 132 -1.22 -1.63 -9.51
CA GLY A 132 -1.29 -0.32 -8.83
C GLY A 132 -1.01 -0.43 -7.34
N ASN A 133 -1.43 -1.54 -6.73
CA ASN A 133 -1.29 -1.78 -5.29
C ASN A 133 -1.25 -3.29 -5.05
N HIS A 134 -0.36 -3.76 -4.18
CA HIS A 134 -0.31 -5.14 -3.71
C HIS A 134 -0.93 -5.26 -2.31
N HIS A 135 -0.98 -6.46 -1.75
CA HIS A 135 -1.46 -6.69 -0.38
C HIS A 135 -0.67 -5.92 0.69
N ASP A 136 0.54 -5.47 0.36
CA ASP A 136 1.38 -4.63 1.21
C ASP A 136 0.87 -3.19 1.36
N ASN A 137 -0.19 -2.85 0.65
CA ASN A 137 -0.89 -1.57 0.72
C ASN A 137 -0.04 -0.35 0.33
N MET A 138 1.07 -0.55 -0.39
CA MET A 138 1.82 0.55 -0.99
C MET A 138 1.24 0.92 -2.35
N ASP A 139 0.82 2.16 -2.51
CA ASP A 139 0.31 2.66 -3.79
C ASP A 139 1.46 2.95 -4.76
N LEU A 140 1.36 2.48 -5.99
CA LEU A 140 2.38 2.67 -7.02
C LEU A 140 2.15 3.91 -7.89
N TRP A 141 1.32 4.85 -7.42
CA TRP A 141 1.03 6.14 -8.05
C TRP A 141 1.06 7.28 -7.03
N ASP A 142 0.92 8.52 -7.47
CA ASP A 142 0.81 9.71 -6.61
C ASP A 142 -0.57 9.74 -5.91
N SER A 143 -0.73 8.90 -4.90
CA SER A 143 -1.97 8.76 -4.16
C SER A 143 -2.14 9.88 -3.15
N LYS A 144 -3.30 10.54 -3.19
CA LYS A 144 -3.69 11.53 -2.18
C LYS A 144 -4.22 10.92 -0.88
N TYR A 145 -4.58 9.63 -0.90
CA TYR A 145 -5.21 8.93 0.24
C TYR A 145 -4.24 8.04 1.01
N GLN A 146 -3.23 7.49 0.33
CA GLN A 146 -2.21 6.64 0.94
C GLN A 146 -0.86 7.35 0.91
N PRO A 147 -0.33 7.80 2.08
CA PRO A 147 0.97 8.46 2.14
C PRO A 147 2.14 7.51 1.82
N TRP A 148 1.95 6.20 2.01
CA TRP A 148 2.89 5.16 1.60
C TRP A 148 2.70 4.86 0.11
N ASN A 149 3.34 5.69 -0.72
CA ASN A 149 3.25 5.55 -2.17
C ASN A 149 4.61 5.73 -2.85
N SER A 150 4.70 5.30 -4.10
CA SER A 150 5.95 5.26 -4.86
C SER A 150 6.54 6.62 -5.22
N VAL A 151 5.77 7.70 -5.06
CA VAL A 151 6.25 9.08 -5.24
C VAL A 151 6.91 9.59 -3.97
N ASN A 152 6.35 9.27 -2.80
CA ASN A 152 6.84 9.75 -1.51
C ASN A 152 8.07 8.96 -1.02
N MET A 153 8.18 7.68 -1.36
CA MET A 153 9.25 6.81 -0.86
C MET A 153 9.67 5.76 -1.89
N GLY A 154 10.65 4.95 -1.54
CA GLY A 154 11.19 3.96 -2.44
C GLY A 154 11.75 4.58 -3.72
N PRO A 155 11.15 4.35 -4.89
CA PRO A 155 11.63 4.82 -6.18
C PRO A 155 11.50 6.33 -6.40
N LYS A 156 10.64 6.99 -5.63
CA LYS A 156 10.28 8.42 -5.80
C LYS A 156 9.85 8.76 -7.23
N LYS A 157 9.00 7.90 -7.77
CA LYS A 157 8.46 7.97 -9.14
C LYS A 157 7.01 7.52 -9.13
N ASP A 158 6.19 8.14 -9.97
CA ASP A 158 4.87 7.60 -10.28
C ASP A 158 5.03 6.42 -11.25
N ILE A 159 5.07 5.23 -10.69
CA ILE A 159 5.28 3.97 -11.44
C ILE A 159 4.09 3.72 -12.36
N LEU A 160 2.87 3.91 -11.84
CA LEU A 160 1.66 3.63 -12.60
C LEU A 160 1.50 4.58 -13.80
N ALA A 161 1.72 5.88 -13.59
CA ALA A 161 1.70 6.86 -14.69
C ALA A 161 2.77 6.58 -15.74
N GLY A 162 3.96 6.13 -15.31
CA GLY A 162 5.02 5.74 -16.25
C GLY A 162 4.63 4.55 -17.12
N TRP A 163 3.98 3.53 -16.56
CA TRP A 163 3.43 2.40 -17.30
C TRP A 163 2.31 2.82 -18.26
N GLU A 164 1.36 3.62 -17.78
CA GLU A 164 0.26 4.12 -18.59
C GLU A 164 0.77 4.89 -19.82
N LYS A 165 1.66 5.86 -19.60
CA LYS A 165 2.27 6.66 -20.66
C LYS A 165 2.92 5.78 -21.72
N ALA A 166 3.69 4.78 -21.30
CA ALA A 166 4.33 3.85 -22.21
C ALA A 166 3.30 2.99 -22.98
N ALA A 167 2.30 2.44 -22.30
CA ALA A 167 1.26 1.63 -22.93
C ALA A 167 0.50 2.43 -24.01
N ARG A 168 0.10 3.65 -23.71
CA ARG A 168 -0.58 4.53 -24.66
C ARG A 168 0.30 4.88 -25.85
N LYS A 169 1.60 5.18 -25.62
CA LYS A 169 2.58 5.47 -26.69
C LYS A 169 2.66 4.34 -27.71
N TYR A 170 2.61 3.08 -27.25
CA TYR A 170 2.71 1.91 -28.13
C TYR A 170 1.35 1.33 -28.55
N GLY A 171 0.27 2.04 -28.27
CA GLY A 171 -1.10 1.63 -28.67
C GLY A 171 -1.55 0.31 -28.05
N LEU A 172 -1.22 0.08 -26.78
CA LEU A 172 -1.78 -0.99 -25.97
C LEU A 172 -2.95 -0.47 -25.15
N TYR A 173 -4.00 -1.27 -25.02
CA TYR A 173 -5.00 -1.02 -23.99
C TYR A 173 -4.33 -1.14 -22.61
N PHE A 174 -4.64 -0.21 -21.72
CA PHE A 174 -4.04 -0.16 -20.39
C PHE A 174 -5.08 -0.43 -19.31
N GLY A 175 -4.73 -1.26 -18.36
CA GLY A 175 -5.52 -1.53 -17.16
C GLY A 175 -4.65 -1.57 -15.91
N VAL A 176 -5.31 -1.52 -14.76
CA VAL A 176 -4.69 -1.53 -13.44
C VAL A 176 -5.28 -2.66 -12.61
N SER A 177 -4.43 -3.40 -11.90
CA SER A 177 -4.85 -4.38 -10.91
C SER A 177 -4.58 -3.88 -9.50
N LEU A 178 -5.51 -4.12 -8.60
CA LEU A 178 -5.43 -3.78 -7.18
C LEU A 178 -5.64 -5.05 -6.36
N HIS A 179 -4.82 -5.24 -5.34
CA HIS A 179 -4.85 -6.39 -4.43
C HIS A 179 -5.27 -5.96 -3.02
N ALA A 180 -6.41 -5.29 -2.92
CA ALA A 180 -6.90 -4.73 -1.66
C ALA A 180 -7.79 -5.69 -0.83
N ASP A 181 -8.00 -6.93 -1.29
CA ASP A 181 -8.92 -7.90 -0.69
C ASP A 181 -8.41 -8.49 0.64
N HIS A 182 -7.08 -8.55 0.82
CA HIS A 182 -6.44 -9.00 2.06
C HIS A 182 -5.92 -7.86 2.95
N ALA A 183 -6.14 -6.61 2.63
CA ALA A 183 -5.83 -5.49 3.50
C ALA A 183 -6.42 -5.74 4.89
N TRP A 184 -5.76 -5.33 5.95
CA TRP A 184 -6.06 -5.60 7.35
C TRP A 184 -5.48 -6.92 7.89
N SER A 185 -5.78 -8.07 7.31
CA SER A 185 -5.25 -9.36 7.79
C SER A 185 -3.85 -9.68 7.27
N TRP A 186 -3.42 -8.98 6.22
CA TRP A 186 -2.14 -9.23 5.57
C TRP A 186 -0.95 -9.06 6.51
N TYR A 187 -0.89 -7.93 7.23
CA TYR A 187 0.18 -7.60 8.15
C TYR A 187 -0.01 -8.11 9.57
N GLU A 188 -1.05 -8.88 9.86
CA GLU A 188 -1.26 -9.42 11.22
C GLU A 188 0.02 -10.08 11.78
N PRO A 189 0.82 -10.88 11.02
CA PRO A 189 2.06 -11.44 11.54
C PRO A 189 3.09 -10.39 11.98
N SER A 190 3.11 -9.21 11.40
CA SER A 190 4.02 -8.13 11.81
C SER A 190 3.74 -7.59 13.22
N GLN A 191 2.53 -7.84 13.73
CA GLN A 191 2.10 -7.45 15.09
C GLN A 191 2.62 -8.43 16.16
N ARG A 192 3.26 -9.53 15.78
CA ARG A 192 3.75 -10.60 16.65
C ARG A 192 5.20 -10.35 17.10
N HIS A 193 5.82 -11.39 17.57
CA HIS A 193 7.21 -11.48 18.00
C HIS A 193 7.70 -12.91 17.85
N ASP A 194 8.99 -13.14 17.92
CA ASP A 194 9.56 -14.49 18.00
C ASP A 194 9.15 -15.20 19.28
N THR A 195 8.81 -16.46 19.15
CA THR A 195 8.50 -17.37 20.29
C THR A 195 9.75 -18.11 20.78
N LYS A 196 10.83 -18.10 19.99
CA LYS A 196 12.09 -18.82 20.25
C LYS A 196 13.30 -17.94 19.91
N GLY A 197 14.49 -18.44 20.26
CA GLY A 197 15.74 -17.82 19.88
C GLY A 197 16.12 -16.56 20.67
N PRO A 198 17.21 -15.88 20.26
CA PRO A 198 17.80 -14.76 21.00
C PRO A 198 16.96 -13.49 21.01
N LYS A 199 16.02 -13.35 20.08
CA LYS A 199 15.08 -12.21 19.98
C LYS A 199 13.68 -12.56 20.50
N LYS A 200 13.51 -13.70 21.22
CA LYS A 200 12.23 -14.12 21.78
C LYS A 200 11.55 -12.98 22.54
N GLY A 201 10.28 -12.73 22.22
CA GLY A 201 9.45 -11.72 22.88
C GLY A 201 9.70 -10.28 22.44
N ILE A 202 10.67 -10.02 21.57
CA ILE A 202 10.89 -8.68 21.00
C ILE A 202 9.86 -8.45 19.88
N PRO A 203 8.97 -7.45 20.01
CA PRO A 203 7.97 -7.18 18.99
C PRO A 203 8.59 -6.87 17.64
N TYR A 204 7.99 -7.34 16.58
CA TYR A 204 8.33 -6.91 15.23
C TYR A 204 7.92 -5.45 14.99
N ASP A 205 8.39 -4.87 13.90
CA ASP A 205 8.21 -3.46 13.57
C ASP A 205 6.77 -3.05 13.22
N GLY A 206 5.87 -4.01 12.99
CA GLY A 206 4.45 -3.74 12.74
C GLY A 206 3.72 -3.04 13.89
N LYS A 207 4.30 -2.99 15.09
CA LYS A 207 3.78 -2.23 16.24
C LYS A 207 4.26 -0.77 16.28
N LEU A 208 5.18 -0.38 15.42
CA LEU A 208 5.66 0.99 15.35
C LEU A 208 4.55 1.95 14.90
N THR A 209 4.61 3.16 15.42
CA THR A 209 3.68 4.24 15.11
C THR A 209 4.43 5.44 14.55
N LYS A 210 3.74 6.43 14.05
CA LYS A 210 4.33 7.68 13.56
C LYS A 210 5.32 8.31 14.54
N ALA A 211 5.06 8.21 15.86
CA ALA A 211 5.93 8.77 16.90
C ALA A 211 7.32 8.13 16.94
N ASP A 212 7.41 6.85 16.60
CA ASP A 212 8.67 6.07 16.58
C ASP A 212 9.57 6.46 15.39
N GLY A 213 9.05 7.23 14.44
CA GLY A 213 9.74 7.70 13.24
C GLY A 213 10.66 8.90 13.48
N LYS A 214 10.61 9.53 14.63
CA LYS A 214 11.42 10.73 14.90
C LYS A 214 12.91 10.49 14.69
N GLY A 215 13.52 11.27 13.80
CA GLY A 215 14.93 11.13 13.41
C GLY A 215 15.23 9.96 12.49
N LYS A 216 14.23 9.23 12.00
CA LYS A 216 14.37 8.13 11.05
C LYS A 216 13.99 8.55 9.64
N TRP A 217 14.32 7.73 8.64
CA TRP A 217 14.03 8.01 7.23
C TRP A 217 12.52 8.15 6.94
N TRP A 218 11.67 7.52 7.78
CA TRP A 218 10.20 7.55 7.67
C TRP A 218 9.54 8.54 8.64
N GLU A 219 10.29 9.52 9.15
CA GLU A 219 9.73 10.58 10.00
C GLU A 219 8.56 11.29 9.29
N GLY A 220 7.45 11.44 10.00
CA GLY A 220 6.24 12.02 9.44
C GLY A 220 5.25 11.02 8.83
N TYR A 221 5.67 9.78 8.59
CA TYR A 221 4.80 8.69 8.11
C TYR A 221 4.43 7.74 9.24
N ASP A 222 3.21 7.21 9.22
CA ASP A 222 2.76 6.21 10.17
C ASP A 222 2.85 4.82 9.53
N PRO A 223 3.68 3.89 10.04
CA PRO A 223 3.73 2.51 9.52
C PRO A 223 2.39 1.77 9.59
N GLN A 224 1.50 2.19 10.52
CA GLN A 224 0.16 1.61 10.63
C GLN A 224 -0.71 1.88 9.39
N ASP A 225 -0.38 2.89 8.57
CA ASP A 225 -1.11 3.15 7.33
C ASP A 225 -0.90 2.06 6.27
N LEU A 226 0.17 1.25 6.38
CA LEU A 226 0.36 0.06 5.54
C LEU A 226 -0.62 -1.07 5.92
N ASP A 227 -1.05 -1.14 7.19
CA ASP A 227 -1.99 -2.16 7.66
C ASP A 227 -3.46 -1.68 7.60
N ARG A 228 -3.69 -0.39 7.50
CA ARG A 228 -5.03 0.19 7.44
C ARG A 228 -5.52 0.21 5.99
N LYS A 229 -6.76 -0.25 5.77
CA LYS A 229 -7.46 0.06 4.54
C LYS A 229 -7.52 1.57 4.38
N SER A 230 -6.96 2.10 3.31
CA SER A 230 -7.31 3.43 2.85
C SER A 230 -8.83 3.44 2.68
N VAL A 231 -9.52 4.24 3.48
CA VAL A 231 -10.98 4.39 3.33
C VAL A 231 -11.16 5.23 2.07
N VAL A 232 -11.52 4.58 0.99
CA VAL A 232 -12.00 5.22 -0.22
C VAL A 232 -13.44 5.66 -0.02
#